data_a231247282edec728cdd05b84b7e5513
#
_entry.id   a231247282edec728cdd05b84b7e5513
#
_cell.length_a   1.000
_cell.length_b   1.000
_cell.length_c   1.000
_cell.angle_alpha   90.00
_cell.angle_beta   90.00
_cell.angle_gamma   90.00
#
_symmetry.space_group_name_H-M   'P 1'
#
loop_
_entity.id
_entity.type
_entity.pdbx_description
1 polymer ?
#
loop_
_entity_poly.entity_id
_entity_poly.type
_entity_poly.pdbx_seq_one_letter_code
_entity_poly.pdbx_strand_id
1 'polypeptide(L)'
;TIVAGLLHDAVEDTWMTYEEVEKEFGSEVALLVDGVTKLGQLSYSADKVEVQAENLRKMFLAMAKDIRVILIKLADRLHNMRTLQYMRPEKQQEKARETMDIYAPIAMRLGISKIKVELDDLSLKYLKPDVYYDLVHKVALRKSEREQFVGAIVKEVKKHMDDANIKAQVDGRVKHFFSIYKKMVNQDKTIDQIYDSLLYTSPSPRDISGSRMP
;
A
#
# COMPACT_ATOMS: atom_id res chain seq x y z
N THR A 1 -19.07 -7.05 -6.74
CA THR A 1 -17.72 -6.41 -6.64
C THR A 1 -16.87 -6.71 -7.87
N ILE A 2 -16.64 -7.99 -8.25
CA ILE A 2 -15.77 -8.36 -9.40
C ILE A 2 -16.32 -7.76 -10.70
N VAL A 3 -17.61 -7.95 -11.00
CA VAL A 3 -18.25 -7.38 -12.19
C VAL A 3 -18.10 -5.85 -12.22
N ALA A 4 -18.36 -5.16 -11.10
CA ALA A 4 -18.16 -3.72 -11.02
C ALA A 4 -16.68 -3.31 -11.20
N GLY A 5 -15.73 -4.14 -10.75
CA GLY A 5 -14.31 -3.91 -11.00
C GLY A 5 -13.92 -4.04 -12.48
N LEU A 6 -14.57 -4.92 -13.23
CA LEU A 6 -14.36 -5.05 -14.68
C LEU A 6 -15.03 -3.91 -15.48
N LEU A 7 -16.11 -3.34 -14.95
CA LEU A 7 -16.89 -2.29 -15.60
C LEU A 7 -16.59 -0.88 -15.07
N HIS A 8 -15.59 -0.70 -14.18
CA HIS A 8 -15.38 0.54 -13.44
C HIS A 8 -15.14 1.78 -14.32
N ASP A 9 -14.51 1.60 -15.48
CA ASP A 9 -14.26 2.67 -16.46
C ASP A 9 -15.25 2.65 -17.65
N ALA A 10 -16.22 1.69 -17.67
CA ALA A 10 -17.09 1.55 -18.83
C ALA A 10 -17.95 2.79 -19.10
N VAL A 11 -18.40 3.49 -18.06
CA VAL A 11 -19.21 4.71 -18.20
C VAL A 11 -18.35 5.95 -18.45
N GLU A 12 -17.07 5.96 -18.00
CA GLU A 12 -16.14 7.08 -18.24
C GLU A 12 -15.56 7.04 -19.66
N ASP A 13 -15.18 5.84 -20.13
CA ASP A 13 -14.37 5.67 -21.34
C ASP A 13 -15.17 5.20 -22.56
N THR A 14 -16.46 4.87 -22.39
CA THR A 14 -17.32 4.38 -23.50
C THR A 14 -18.65 5.13 -23.56
N TRP A 15 -19.49 4.75 -24.53
CA TRP A 15 -20.84 5.27 -24.68
C TRP A 15 -21.85 4.63 -23.70
N MET A 16 -21.45 3.65 -22.88
CA MET A 16 -22.34 2.95 -21.96
C MET A 16 -22.82 3.88 -20.83
N THR A 17 -24.14 3.87 -20.61
CA THR A 17 -24.75 4.69 -19.55
C THR A 17 -24.96 3.91 -18.26
N TYR A 18 -25.20 4.62 -17.14
CA TYR A 18 -25.51 3.95 -15.87
C TYR A 18 -26.80 3.13 -15.94
N GLU A 19 -27.80 3.60 -16.69
CA GLU A 19 -29.07 2.92 -16.89
C GLU A 19 -28.86 1.59 -17.65
N GLU A 20 -27.95 1.55 -18.61
CA GLU A 20 -27.59 0.34 -19.32
C GLU A 20 -26.84 -0.64 -18.42
N VAL A 21 -25.89 -0.15 -17.60
CA VAL A 21 -25.21 -0.98 -16.59
C VAL A 21 -26.21 -1.57 -15.60
N GLU A 22 -27.18 -0.74 -15.13
CA GLU A 22 -28.21 -1.21 -14.22
C GLU A 22 -29.12 -2.28 -14.84
N LYS A 23 -29.52 -2.08 -16.09
CA LYS A 23 -30.39 -3.00 -16.83
C LYS A 23 -29.72 -4.35 -17.07
N GLU A 24 -28.43 -4.35 -17.46
CA GLU A 24 -27.71 -5.57 -17.85
C GLU A 24 -27.08 -6.31 -16.65
N PHE A 25 -26.63 -5.57 -15.62
CA PHE A 25 -25.85 -6.11 -14.51
C PHE A 25 -26.49 -5.89 -13.13
N GLY A 26 -27.61 -5.19 -13.08
CA GLY A 26 -28.37 -4.90 -11.85
C GLY A 26 -27.91 -3.67 -11.11
N SER A 27 -28.83 -3.14 -10.27
CA SER A 27 -28.67 -1.87 -9.53
C SER A 27 -27.46 -1.87 -8.60
N GLU A 28 -27.12 -2.99 -7.98
CA GLU A 28 -25.96 -3.09 -7.09
C GLU A 28 -24.64 -2.86 -7.85
N VAL A 29 -24.50 -3.38 -9.07
CA VAL A 29 -23.31 -3.17 -9.90
C VAL A 29 -23.25 -1.72 -10.38
N ALA A 30 -24.36 -1.16 -10.84
CA ALA A 30 -24.43 0.23 -11.27
C ALA A 30 -24.08 1.22 -10.16
N LEU A 31 -24.53 1.00 -8.92
CA LEU A 31 -24.18 1.81 -7.75
C LEU A 31 -22.68 1.77 -7.44
N LEU A 32 -22.05 0.60 -7.56
CA LEU A 32 -20.61 0.47 -7.34
C LEU A 32 -19.81 1.17 -8.44
N VAL A 33 -20.20 1.04 -9.71
CA VAL A 33 -19.57 1.73 -10.85
C VAL A 33 -19.70 3.24 -10.67
N ASP A 34 -20.89 3.76 -10.40
CA ASP A 34 -21.12 5.19 -10.12
C ASP A 34 -20.23 5.71 -8.98
N GLY A 35 -20.13 4.93 -7.90
CA GLY A 35 -19.27 5.27 -6.77
C GLY A 35 -17.79 5.36 -7.13
N VAL A 36 -17.29 4.43 -7.95
CA VAL A 36 -15.88 4.42 -8.40
C VAL A 36 -15.61 5.58 -9.35
N THR A 37 -16.49 5.85 -10.32
CA THR A 37 -16.42 6.99 -11.24
C THR A 37 -16.36 8.32 -10.49
N LYS A 38 -17.24 8.55 -9.52
CA LYS A 38 -17.24 9.78 -8.70
C LYS A 38 -15.95 9.96 -7.91
N LEU A 39 -15.31 8.87 -7.47
CA LEU A 39 -13.98 8.95 -6.87
C LEU A 39 -12.86 9.23 -7.89
N GLY A 40 -12.99 8.75 -9.11
CA GLY A 40 -12.04 9.00 -10.20
C GLY A 40 -11.97 10.48 -10.60
N GLN A 41 -13.10 11.21 -10.50
CA GLN A 41 -13.20 12.63 -10.85
C GLN A 41 -12.60 13.60 -9.81
N LEU A 42 -12.09 13.10 -8.67
CA LEU A 42 -11.42 13.93 -7.68
C LEU A 42 -10.08 14.45 -8.23
N SER A 43 -9.96 15.76 -8.38
CA SER A 43 -8.72 16.38 -8.86
C SER A 43 -7.65 16.36 -7.77
N TYR A 44 -6.49 15.76 -8.08
CA TYR A 44 -5.32 15.83 -7.22
C TYR A 44 -4.56 17.14 -7.46
N SER A 45 -4.20 17.85 -6.39
CA SER A 45 -3.30 19.00 -6.43
C SER A 45 -2.29 18.88 -5.30
N ALA A 46 -1.03 18.70 -5.64
CA ALA A 46 0.06 18.54 -4.66
C ALA A 46 0.24 19.77 -3.77
N ASP A 47 -0.07 20.96 -4.30
CA ASP A 47 0.22 22.24 -3.64
C ASP A 47 -0.95 22.80 -2.82
N LYS A 48 -2.10 22.11 -2.81
CA LYS A 48 -3.32 22.60 -2.11
C LYS A 48 -3.77 21.61 -1.05
N VAL A 49 -3.34 21.82 0.18
CA VAL A 49 -3.71 20.99 1.36
C VAL A 49 -5.23 20.88 1.53
N GLU A 50 -5.96 21.98 1.29
CA GLU A 50 -7.43 22.02 1.38
C GLU A 50 -8.10 21.09 0.36
N VAL A 51 -7.58 21.02 -0.87
CA VAL A 51 -8.10 20.14 -1.92
C VAL A 51 -7.85 18.67 -1.54
N GLN A 52 -6.69 18.36 -0.98
CA GLN A 52 -6.37 17.00 -0.52
C GLN A 52 -7.28 16.58 0.64
N ALA A 53 -7.52 17.47 1.60
CA ALA A 53 -8.43 17.21 2.73
C ALA A 53 -9.86 16.95 2.27
N GLU A 54 -10.37 17.74 1.31
CA GLU A 54 -11.71 17.54 0.75
C GLU A 54 -11.80 16.24 -0.06
N ASN A 55 -10.79 15.91 -0.84
CA ASN A 55 -10.71 14.64 -1.55
C ASN A 55 -10.75 13.44 -0.58
N LEU A 56 -9.94 13.47 0.47
CA LEU A 56 -9.97 12.44 1.51
C LEU A 56 -11.34 12.35 2.17
N ARG A 57 -11.98 13.48 2.47
CA ARG A 57 -13.34 13.50 3.03
C ARG A 57 -14.35 12.83 2.10
N LYS A 58 -14.33 13.14 0.79
CA LYS A 58 -15.22 12.51 -0.21
C LYS A 58 -14.97 11.02 -0.31
N MET A 59 -13.70 10.59 -0.28
CA MET A 59 -13.34 9.17 -0.27
C MET A 59 -13.88 8.47 0.98
N PHE A 60 -13.77 9.06 2.16
CA PHE A 60 -14.34 8.49 3.38
C PHE A 60 -15.86 8.43 3.36
N LEU A 61 -16.53 9.42 2.79
CA LEU A 61 -17.99 9.40 2.62
C LEU A 61 -18.43 8.29 1.65
N ALA A 62 -17.69 8.07 0.56
CA ALA A 62 -17.95 6.96 -0.36
C ALA A 62 -17.73 5.60 0.32
N MET A 63 -16.66 5.46 1.11
CA MET A 63 -16.39 4.26 1.91
C MET A 63 -17.49 3.97 2.93
N ALA A 64 -18.05 5.01 3.56
CA ALA A 64 -19.14 4.87 4.52
C ALA A 64 -20.44 4.37 3.87
N LYS A 65 -20.64 4.62 2.58
CA LYS A 65 -21.76 4.08 1.81
C LYS A 65 -21.54 2.62 1.43
N ASP A 66 -20.40 2.34 0.80
CA ASP A 66 -20.02 0.98 0.42
C ASP A 66 -18.49 0.86 0.32
N ILE A 67 -17.89 0.05 1.19
CA ILE A 67 -16.45 -0.16 1.23
C ILE A 67 -15.91 -0.80 -0.06
N ARG A 68 -16.74 -1.50 -0.82
CA ARG A 68 -16.34 -2.15 -2.07
C ARG A 68 -15.89 -1.15 -3.12
N VAL A 69 -16.41 0.07 -3.08
CA VAL A 69 -16.01 1.17 -3.99
C VAL A 69 -14.52 1.46 -3.85
N ILE A 70 -14.03 1.61 -2.61
CA ILE A 70 -12.60 1.89 -2.40
C ILE A 70 -11.72 0.66 -2.66
N LEU A 71 -12.23 -0.55 -2.43
CA LEU A 71 -11.49 -1.78 -2.78
C LEU A 71 -11.27 -1.88 -4.29
N ILE A 72 -12.28 -1.57 -5.10
CA ILE A 72 -12.16 -1.51 -6.57
C ILE A 72 -11.16 -0.42 -6.95
N LYS A 73 -11.26 0.78 -6.36
CA LYS A 73 -10.35 1.89 -6.68
C LYS A 73 -8.90 1.62 -6.27
N LEU A 74 -8.66 0.89 -5.17
CA LEU A 74 -7.31 0.46 -4.80
C LEU A 74 -6.76 -0.59 -5.76
N ALA A 75 -7.60 -1.50 -6.27
CA ALA A 75 -7.19 -2.50 -7.26
C ALA A 75 -6.86 -1.85 -8.60
N ASP A 76 -7.70 -0.92 -9.07
CA ASP A 76 -7.45 -0.07 -10.25
C ASP A 76 -6.13 0.71 -10.08
N ARG A 77 -5.95 1.42 -8.97
CA ARG A 77 -4.73 2.18 -8.70
C ARG A 77 -3.49 1.30 -8.71
N LEU A 78 -3.56 0.12 -8.12
CA LEU A 78 -2.45 -0.83 -8.11
C LEU A 78 -2.11 -1.31 -9.53
N HIS A 79 -3.12 -1.62 -10.35
CA HIS A 79 -2.94 -1.98 -11.74
C HIS A 79 -2.27 -0.84 -12.52
N ASN A 80 -2.77 0.38 -12.37
CA ASN A 80 -2.21 1.57 -13.01
C ASN A 80 -0.76 1.83 -12.59
N MET A 81 -0.41 1.62 -11.32
CA MET A 81 0.96 1.77 -10.85
C MET A 81 1.90 0.70 -11.41
N ARG A 82 1.44 -0.53 -11.62
CA ARG A 82 2.22 -1.60 -12.25
C ARG A 82 2.51 -1.35 -13.73
N THR A 83 1.62 -0.63 -14.40
CA THR A 83 1.72 -0.31 -15.84
C THR A 83 2.17 1.13 -16.10
N LEU A 84 2.56 1.87 -15.08
CA LEU A 84 2.86 3.30 -15.12
C LEU A 84 4.03 3.65 -16.09
N GLN A 85 4.88 2.69 -16.38
CA GLN A 85 6.01 2.83 -17.32
C GLN A 85 5.60 3.23 -18.76
N TYR A 86 4.34 2.99 -19.13
CA TYR A 86 3.82 3.35 -20.47
C TYR A 86 3.30 4.79 -20.54
N MET A 87 3.27 5.50 -19.42
CA MET A 87 2.86 6.91 -19.37
C MET A 87 4.05 7.84 -19.55
N ARG A 88 3.77 9.12 -19.88
CA ARG A 88 4.80 10.18 -19.94
C ARG A 88 5.43 10.41 -18.56
N PRO A 89 6.73 10.77 -18.46
CA PRO A 89 7.44 10.94 -17.19
C PRO A 89 6.74 11.88 -16.19
N GLU A 90 6.18 13.00 -16.67
CA GLU A 90 5.48 13.96 -15.80
C GLU A 90 4.24 13.32 -15.16
N LYS A 91 3.49 12.53 -15.94
CA LYS A 91 2.32 11.80 -15.43
C LYS A 91 2.70 10.65 -14.51
N GLN A 92 3.84 10.00 -14.75
CA GLN A 92 4.37 8.99 -13.84
C GLN A 92 4.62 9.59 -12.44
N GLN A 93 5.28 10.74 -12.37
CA GLN A 93 5.54 11.40 -11.09
C GLN A 93 4.28 11.90 -10.40
N GLU A 94 3.35 12.51 -11.17
CA GLU A 94 2.06 12.97 -10.64
C GLU A 94 1.27 11.81 -10.01
N LYS A 95 1.11 10.70 -10.75
CA LYS A 95 0.37 9.52 -10.29
C LYS A 95 1.06 8.80 -9.13
N ALA A 96 2.39 8.76 -9.12
CA ALA A 96 3.16 8.18 -8.02
C ALA A 96 3.01 9.02 -6.74
N ARG A 97 3.02 10.35 -6.84
CA ARG A 97 2.80 11.26 -5.70
C ARG A 97 1.39 11.14 -5.15
N GLU A 98 0.38 11.23 -6.02
CA GLU A 98 -1.02 11.01 -5.64
C GLU A 98 -1.21 9.66 -4.91
N THR A 99 -0.57 8.61 -5.41
CA THR A 99 -0.64 7.27 -4.82
C THR A 99 -0.03 7.23 -3.42
N MET A 100 1.13 7.86 -3.24
CA MET A 100 1.83 7.91 -1.95
C MET A 100 1.08 8.76 -0.92
N ASP A 101 0.46 9.87 -1.36
CA ASP A 101 -0.19 10.82 -0.46
C ASP A 101 -1.61 10.41 -0.08
N ILE A 102 -2.32 9.66 -0.95
CA ILE A 102 -3.73 9.34 -0.76
C ILE A 102 -3.96 7.83 -0.64
N TYR A 103 -3.63 7.04 -1.66
CA TYR A 103 -4.07 5.65 -1.76
C TYR A 103 -3.31 4.71 -0.81
N ALA A 104 -2.01 4.88 -0.65
CA ALA A 104 -1.22 4.07 0.28
C ALA A 104 -1.64 4.28 1.76
N PRO A 105 -1.89 5.53 2.24
CA PRO A 105 -2.49 5.77 3.55
C PRO A 105 -3.88 5.15 3.74
N ILE A 106 -4.73 5.16 2.72
CA ILE A 106 -6.05 4.53 2.77
C ILE A 106 -5.92 3.01 2.90
N ALA A 107 -5.09 2.39 2.06
CA ALA A 107 -4.82 0.96 2.14
C ALA A 107 -4.27 0.54 3.52
N MET A 108 -3.43 1.40 4.14
CA MET A 108 -2.93 1.20 5.50
C MET A 108 -4.06 1.23 6.54
N ARG A 109 -4.96 2.22 6.47
CA ARG A 109 -6.09 2.35 7.41
C ARG A 109 -7.08 1.20 7.29
N LEU A 110 -7.26 0.66 6.09
CA LEU A 110 -8.09 -0.53 5.84
C LEU A 110 -7.40 -1.85 6.21
N GLY A 111 -6.14 -1.80 6.68
CA GLY A 111 -5.38 -3.00 7.03
C GLY A 111 -4.92 -3.83 5.83
N ILE A 112 -5.04 -3.32 4.59
CA ILE A 112 -4.67 -4.03 3.36
C ILE A 112 -3.15 -3.85 3.12
N SER A 113 -2.37 -4.43 4.02
CA SER A 113 -0.91 -4.23 4.08
C SER A 113 -0.19 -4.63 2.79
N LYS A 114 -0.65 -5.66 2.08
CA LYS A 114 -0.02 -6.11 0.82
C LYS A 114 -0.12 -5.03 -0.27
N ILE A 115 -1.31 -4.48 -0.47
CA ILE A 115 -1.53 -3.40 -1.45
C ILE A 115 -0.76 -2.15 -1.04
N LYS A 116 -0.86 -1.75 0.23
CA LYS A 116 -0.13 -0.58 0.75
C LYS A 116 1.36 -0.64 0.46
N VAL A 117 1.99 -1.76 0.74
CA VAL A 117 3.42 -1.95 0.54
C VAL A 117 3.80 -1.86 -0.93
N GLU A 118 3.06 -2.51 -1.80
CA GLU A 118 3.33 -2.49 -3.23
C GLU A 118 3.12 -1.08 -3.83
N LEU A 119 2.08 -0.37 -3.40
CA LEU A 119 1.85 1.03 -3.78
C LEU A 119 3.01 1.94 -3.34
N ASP A 120 3.50 1.78 -2.11
CA ASP A 120 4.64 2.55 -1.60
C ASP A 120 5.93 2.28 -2.39
N ASP A 121 6.25 1.00 -2.63
CA ASP A 121 7.46 0.60 -3.36
C ASP A 121 7.43 1.07 -4.82
N LEU A 122 6.27 0.94 -5.49
CA LEU A 122 6.08 1.46 -6.84
C LEU A 122 6.14 3.00 -6.89
N SER A 123 5.57 3.68 -5.90
CA SER A 123 5.65 5.14 -5.82
C SER A 123 7.10 5.60 -5.62
N LEU A 124 7.86 4.95 -4.74
CA LEU A 124 9.28 5.25 -4.54
C LEU A 124 10.08 5.08 -5.84
N LYS A 125 9.81 4.02 -6.61
CA LYS A 125 10.46 3.74 -7.90
C LYS A 125 10.34 4.91 -8.88
N TYR A 126 9.17 5.55 -8.97
CA TYR A 126 8.94 6.65 -9.90
C TYR A 126 9.30 8.03 -9.33
N LEU A 127 9.19 8.22 -8.03
CA LEU A 127 9.52 9.51 -7.39
C LEU A 127 11.03 9.67 -7.13
N LYS A 128 11.73 8.58 -6.80
CA LYS A 128 13.17 8.56 -6.49
C LYS A 128 13.83 7.31 -7.08
N PRO A 129 13.95 7.22 -8.41
CA PRO A 129 14.45 6.02 -9.09
C PRO A 129 15.85 5.63 -8.64
N ASP A 130 16.77 6.59 -8.51
CA ASP A 130 18.15 6.31 -8.11
C ASP A 130 18.21 5.63 -6.74
N VAL A 131 17.44 6.16 -5.79
CA VAL A 131 17.34 5.58 -4.43
C VAL A 131 16.71 4.21 -4.46
N TYR A 132 15.64 4.04 -5.25
CA TYR A 132 14.96 2.75 -5.37
C TYR A 132 15.88 1.68 -5.93
N TYR A 133 16.58 1.93 -7.03
CA TYR A 133 17.47 0.95 -7.65
C TYR A 133 18.73 0.67 -6.82
N ASP A 134 19.28 1.67 -6.10
CA ASP A 134 20.35 1.46 -5.13
C ASP A 134 19.90 0.53 -4.00
N LEU A 135 18.69 0.74 -3.46
CA LEU A 135 18.09 -0.14 -2.47
C LEU A 135 17.87 -1.56 -3.00
N VAL A 136 17.31 -1.70 -4.21
CA VAL A 136 17.11 -3.01 -4.85
C VAL A 136 18.43 -3.76 -4.95
N HIS A 137 19.48 -3.10 -5.44
CA HIS A 137 20.80 -3.70 -5.61
C HIS A 137 21.40 -4.14 -4.25
N LYS A 138 21.44 -3.24 -3.26
CA LYS A 138 21.99 -3.52 -1.93
C LYS A 138 21.20 -4.59 -1.18
N VAL A 139 19.88 -4.59 -1.33
CA VAL A 139 18.98 -5.59 -0.76
C VAL A 139 19.17 -6.96 -1.43
N ALA A 140 19.36 -6.99 -2.75
CA ALA A 140 19.56 -8.24 -3.48
C ALA A 140 20.88 -8.92 -3.09
N LEU A 141 21.97 -8.16 -2.91
CA LEU A 141 23.25 -8.70 -2.50
C LEU A 141 23.23 -9.47 -1.15
N ARG A 142 22.32 -9.08 -0.25
CA ARG A 142 22.19 -9.68 1.09
C ARG A 142 20.94 -10.54 1.26
N LYS A 143 20.25 -10.88 0.18
CA LYS A 143 18.95 -11.59 0.24
C LYS A 143 19.11 -12.96 0.94
N SER A 144 20.08 -13.75 0.53
CA SER A 144 20.31 -15.09 1.07
C SER A 144 20.63 -15.07 2.57
N GLU A 145 21.51 -14.16 2.99
CA GLU A 145 21.90 -14.01 4.40
C GLU A 145 20.70 -13.64 5.28
N ARG A 146 19.85 -12.75 4.78
CA ARG A 146 18.65 -12.29 5.50
C ARG A 146 17.57 -13.36 5.60
N GLU A 147 17.36 -14.13 4.54
CA GLU A 147 16.40 -15.24 4.55
C GLU A 147 16.83 -16.33 5.53
N GLN A 148 18.13 -16.65 5.56
CA GLN A 148 18.70 -17.57 6.53
C GLN A 148 18.56 -17.05 7.97
N PHE A 149 18.87 -15.78 8.19
CA PHE A 149 18.79 -15.15 9.51
C PHE A 149 17.33 -15.09 10.03
N VAL A 150 16.39 -14.63 9.21
CA VAL A 150 14.96 -14.61 9.58
C VAL A 150 14.46 -16.03 9.85
N GLY A 151 14.88 -17.00 9.03
CA GLY A 151 14.53 -18.41 9.24
C GLY A 151 15.08 -18.98 10.55
N ALA A 152 16.29 -18.60 10.96
CA ALA A 152 16.89 -19.01 12.22
C ALA A 152 16.11 -18.42 13.42
N ILE A 153 15.80 -17.11 13.39
CA ILE A 153 15.01 -16.46 14.45
C ILE A 153 13.61 -17.07 14.57
N VAL A 154 12.92 -17.31 13.45
CA VAL A 154 11.59 -17.94 13.47
C VAL A 154 11.64 -19.32 14.11
N LYS A 155 12.67 -20.13 13.82
CA LYS A 155 12.85 -21.44 14.45
C LYS A 155 13.09 -21.33 15.95
N GLU A 156 13.94 -20.41 16.38
CA GLU A 156 14.26 -20.19 17.78
C GLU A 156 13.03 -19.71 18.58
N VAL A 157 12.28 -18.72 18.04
CA VAL A 157 11.04 -18.24 18.66
C VAL A 157 10.00 -19.35 18.73
N LYS A 158 9.81 -20.14 17.69
CA LYS A 158 8.90 -21.30 17.71
C LYS A 158 9.28 -22.28 18.80
N LYS A 159 10.56 -22.63 18.92
CA LYS A 159 11.04 -23.52 19.99
C LYS A 159 10.69 -22.98 21.37
N HIS A 160 10.99 -21.72 21.65
CA HIS A 160 10.65 -21.11 22.95
C HIS A 160 9.14 -21.08 23.24
N MET A 161 8.31 -20.89 22.20
CA MET A 161 6.86 -20.95 22.33
C MET A 161 6.37 -22.38 22.63
N ASP A 162 6.92 -23.37 21.95
CA ASP A 162 6.61 -24.78 22.17
C ASP A 162 7.03 -25.22 23.58
N ASP A 163 8.25 -24.83 24.02
CA ASP A 163 8.76 -25.07 25.38
C ASP A 163 7.87 -24.44 26.47
N ALA A 164 7.25 -23.30 26.16
CA ALA A 164 6.32 -22.60 27.04
C ALA A 164 4.85 -23.08 26.91
N ASN A 165 4.56 -24.10 26.09
CA ASN A 165 3.21 -24.56 25.77
C ASN A 165 2.29 -23.47 25.17
N ILE A 166 2.84 -22.47 24.46
CA ILE A 166 2.09 -21.40 23.80
C ILE A 166 1.86 -21.78 22.33
N LYS A 167 0.60 -22.06 21.98
CA LYS A 167 0.21 -22.29 20.59
C LYS A 167 0.11 -20.95 19.85
N ALA A 168 1.12 -20.62 19.01
CA ALA A 168 1.11 -19.43 18.18
C ALA A 168 1.72 -19.70 16.81
N GLN A 169 1.24 -18.96 15.82
CA GLN A 169 1.86 -18.94 14.50
C GLN A 169 2.97 -17.87 14.50
N VAL A 170 4.18 -18.27 14.17
CA VAL A 170 5.33 -17.36 14.08
C VAL A 170 5.76 -17.26 12.62
N ASP A 171 5.66 -16.08 12.05
CA ASP A 171 6.07 -15.76 10.70
C ASP A 171 7.09 -14.62 10.68
N GLY A 172 8.12 -14.79 9.86
CA GLY A 172 9.13 -13.76 9.62
C GLY A 172 8.99 -13.16 8.22
N ARG A 173 9.11 -11.84 8.11
CA ARG A 173 9.12 -11.17 6.80
C ARG A 173 10.26 -10.17 6.68
N VAL A 174 10.78 -10.06 5.47
CA VAL A 174 11.77 -9.02 5.12
C VAL A 174 11.06 -7.68 4.94
N LYS A 175 11.65 -6.58 5.43
CA LYS A 175 11.12 -5.22 5.22
C LYS A 175 11.18 -4.83 3.75
N HIS A 176 10.15 -4.11 3.32
CA HIS A 176 10.00 -3.56 1.97
C HIS A 176 10.84 -2.30 1.76
N PHE A 177 11.14 -1.98 0.49
CA PHE A 177 12.07 -0.90 0.11
C PHE A 177 11.66 0.46 0.67
N PHE A 178 10.41 0.85 0.54
CA PHE A 178 9.93 2.12 1.08
C PHE A 178 10.06 2.21 2.61
N SER A 179 9.84 1.10 3.32
CA SER A 179 10.00 1.06 4.77
C SER A 179 11.47 1.23 5.19
N ILE A 180 12.40 0.70 4.42
CA ILE A 180 13.84 0.89 4.60
C ILE A 180 14.18 2.35 4.33
N TYR A 181 13.77 2.88 3.17
CA TYR A 181 13.98 4.27 2.78
C TYR A 181 13.47 5.25 3.85
N LYS A 182 12.22 5.08 4.31
CA LYS A 182 11.63 5.91 5.35
C LYS A 182 12.45 5.90 6.65
N LYS A 183 12.99 4.74 7.02
CA LYS A 183 13.85 4.61 8.20
C LYS A 183 15.20 5.31 8.00
N MET A 184 15.79 5.21 6.80
CA MET A 184 17.02 5.93 6.44
C MET A 184 16.85 7.43 6.59
N VAL A 185 15.79 7.98 5.99
CA VAL A 185 15.48 9.43 6.05
C VAL A 185 15.18 9.89 7.47
N ASN A 186 14.34 9.15 8.22
CA ASN A 186 13.92 9.57 9.56
C ASN A 186 15.06 9.49 10.60
N GLN A 187 16.05 8.63 10.39
CA GLN A 187 17.16 8.41 11.33
C GLN A 187 18.48 8.97 10.82
N ASP A 188 18.50 9.57 9.63
CA ASP A 188 19.72 10.05 8.95
C ASP A 188 20.82 8.98 8.91
N LYS A 189 20.43 7.75 8.49
CA LYS A 189 21.32 6.59 8.46
C LYS A 189 21.46 6.02 7.07
N THR A 190 22.62 5.47 6.79
CA THR A 190 22.83 4.65 5.58
C THR A 190 22.11 3.31 5.68
N ILE A 191 21.94 2.64 4.53
CA ILE A 191 21.31 1.32 4.50
C ILE A 191 22.08 0.30 5.36
N ASP A 192 23.40 0.37 5.38
CA ASP A 192 24.24 -0.54 6.17
C ASP A 192 24.00 -0.38 7.67
N GLN A 193 23.97 0.87 8.14
CA GLN A 193 23.66 1.19 9.53
C GLN A 193 22.23 0.77 9.93
N ILE A 194 21.29 0.77 8.98
CA ILE A 194 19.93 0.32 9.23
C ILE A 194 19.86 -1.21 9.31
N TYR A 195 20.63 -1.92 8.51
CA TYR A 195 20.71 -3.40 8.60
C TYR A 195 21.26 -3.84 9.95
N ASP A 196 22.31 -3.22 10.43
CA ASP A 196 22.85 -3.52 11.77
C ASP A 196 21.81 -3.25 12.86
N SER A 197 21.03 -2.17 12.74
CA SER A 197 19.95 -1.85 13.69
C SER A 197 18.71 -2.75 13.58
N LEU A 198 18.47 -3.42 12.44
CA LEU A 198 17.38 -4.39 12.27
C LEU A 198 17.67 -5.70 13.01
N LEU A 199 18.93 -6.02 13.25
CA LEU A 199 19.34 -7.16 14.05
C LEU A 199 19.10 -6.95 15.57
N TYR A 200 19.09 -5.68 16.01
CA TYR A 200 18.97 -5.31 17.42
C TYR A 200 17.58 -4.79 17.85
N THR A 201 16.67 -4.54 16.93
CA THR A 201 15.31 -4.01 17.22
C THR A 201 14.21 -5.07 17.14
N SER A 202 14.46 -6.27 17.62
CA SER A 202 13.38 -7.10 18.13
C SER A 202 12.88 -6.42 19.41
N PRO A 203 11.59 -6.01 19.53
CA PRO A 203 11.12 -5.49 20.80
C PRO A 203 11.33 -6.58 21.85
N SER A 204 12.08 -6.25 22.90
CA SER A 204 12.21 -7.10 24.06
C SER A 204 10.80 -7.33 24.63
N PRO A 205 10.47 -8.49 25.19
CA PRO A 205 9.23 -8.68 25.93
C PRO A 205 8.96 -7.63 27.01
N ARG A 206 10.00 -6.92 27.47
CA ARG A 206 9.91 -5.78 28.37
C ARG A 206 9.38 -4.50 27.71
N ASP A 207 9.58 -4.33 26.41
CA ASP A 207 9.09 -3.16 25.67
C ASP A 207 7.59 -3.26 25.35
N ILE A 208 7.03 -4.48 25.39
CA ILE A 208 5.60 -4.74 25.20
C ILE A 208 4.80 -4.44 26.49
N SER A 209 5.45 -4.52 27.66
CA SER A 209 4.79 -4.27 28.95
C SER A 209 4.56 -2.78 29.25
N GLY A 210 5.11 -1.87 28.46
CA GLY A 210 4.99 -0.41 28.63
C GLY A 210 3.85 0.26 27.90
N SER A 211 3.19 -0.38 26.91
CA SER A 211 2.02 0.19 26.25
C SER A 211 0.73 -0.23 26.95
N ARG A 212 0.45 0.37 28.11
CA ARG A 212 -0.92 0.47 28.60
C ARG A 212 -1.67 1.38 27.63
N MET A 213 -2.59 0.80 26.89
CA MET A 213 -3.63 1.59 26.22
C MET A 213 -4.48 2.31 27.27
N PRO A 214 -4.90 3.55 26.98
CA PRO A 214 -5.99 4.18 27.72
C PRO A 214 -7.32 3.49 27.39
#